data_ed77fe762153c205e5a294e0b6438e30
#
_entry.id   ed77fe762153c205e5a294e0b6438e30
#
_cell.length_a   1.000
_cell.length_b   1.000
_cell.length_c   1.000
_cell.angle_alpha   90.00
_cell.angle_beta   90.00
_cell.angle_gamma   90.00
#
_symmetry.space_group_name_H-M   'P 1'
#
loop_
_entity.id
_entity.type
_entity.pdbx_description
1 polymer ?
#
loop_
_entity_poly.entity_id
_entity_poly.type
_entity_poly.pdbx_seq_one_letter_code
_entity_poly.pdbx_strand_id
1 'polypeptide(L)'
;RYRTIVASDRLTLSESFRRAGWSTVCVAPANTYAWPEGDWYGFDTVYDSRNLGYAGPKFGWTTMPDQYTLTAFERLEHGRADRGPIMAELDLLSSHFPWDSIPEMIDWDAVGDGAAFAGMPERVDVPDEPRDAYRMSIEYSLTALFTYLERHGTDDTVVIYLGDHQPATTVTGPDASHDVPVTIVAKDPAVLDRIDAWQWTDGLKPAPDAPVWPMESFRDRFLTAYGPNGS
;
A
#
# COMPACT_ATOMS: atom_id res chain seq x y z
N ARG A 1 0.66 -18.01 16.93
CA ARG A 1 1.17 -16.66 17.17
C ARG A 1 0.16 -15.59 16.72
N TYR A 2 -0.37 -15.62 15.48
CA TYR A 2 -1.36 -14.66 14.99
C TYR A 2 -2.60 -14.56 15.91
N ARG A 3 -3.27 -15.71 16.19
CA ARG A 3 -4.46 -15.76 17.08
C ARG A 3 -4.20 -15.18 18.48
N THR A 4 -2.99 -15.30 18.98
CA THR A 4 -2.61 -14.75 20.29
C THR A 4 -2.48 -13.23 20.24
N ILE A 5 -2.03 -12.69 19.11
CA ILE A 5 -1.90 -11.23 18.89
C ILE A 5 -3.29 -10.59 18.79
N VAL A 6 -4.16 -11.11 17.92
CA VAL A 6 -5.52 -10.57 17.74
C VAL A 6 -6.46 -10.81 18.93
N ALA A 7 -6.04 -11.63 19.88
CA ALA A 7 -6.73 -11.78 21.17
C ALA A 7 -6.15 -10.89 22.28
N SER A 8 -5.18 -10.04 21.98
CA SER A 8 -4.54 -9.13 22.93
C SER A 8 -5.14 -7.73 22.84
N ASP A 9 -4.82 -6.90 23.82
CA ASP A 9 -5.17 -5.48 23.89
C ASP A 9 -4.09 -4.55 23.29
N ARG A 10 -3.21 -5.11 22.43
CA ARG A 10 -2.14 -4.32 21.78
C ARG A 10 -2.75 -3.23 20.94
N LEU A 11 -2.30 -2.01 21.15
CA LEU A 11 -2.66 -0.88 20.32
C LEU A 11 -1.99 -1.00 18.94
N THR A 12 -2.79 -1.01 17.88
CA THR A 12 -2.31 -0.94 16.49
C THR A 12 -2.12 0.51 16.06
N LEU A 13 -1.45 0.75 14.94
CA LEU A 13 -1.31 2.09 14.40
C LEU A 13 -2.68 2.62 13.94
N SER A 14 -3.46 1.82 13.21
CA SER A 14 -4.82 2.16 12.77
C SER A 14 -5.76 2.47 13.94
N GLU A 15 -5.74 1.65 15.01
CA GLU A 15 -6.51 1.94 16.21
C GLU A 15 -6.09 3.27 16.88
N SER A 16 -4.82 3.65 16.79
CA SER A 16 -4.35 4.94 17.30
C SER A 16 -4.97 6.12 16.54
N PHE A 17 -5.07 6.02 15.22
CA PHE A 17 -5.76 7.00 14.38
C PHE A 17 -7.26 7.03 14.67
N ARG A 18 -7.90 5.87 14.81
CA ARG A 18 -9.33 5.79 15.16
C ARG A 18 -9.63 6.48 16.50
N ARG A 19 -8.78 6.27 17.53
CA ARG A 19 -8.91 6.96 18.82
C ARG A 19 -8.68 8.47 18.72
N ALA A 20 -7.90 8.90 17.75
CA ALA A 20 -7.73 10.33 17.44
C ALA A 20 -8.88 10.94 16.63
N GLY A 21 -9.93 10.16 16.32
CA GLY A 21 -11.11 10.63 15.61
C GLY A 21 -10.99 10.60 14.07
N TRP A 22 -10.00 9.85 13.54
CA TRP A 22 -9.88 9.62 12.11
C TRP A 22 -10.74 8.43 11.68
N SER A 23 -11.32 8.49 10.49
CA SER A 23 -11.85 7.30 9.83
C SER A 23 -10.70 6.37 9.44
N THR A 24 -10.88 5.08 9.68
CA THR A 24 -9.84 4.07 9.42
C THR A 24 -10.32 3.03 8.43
N VAL A 25 -9.60 2.87 7.34
CA VAL A 25 -10.01 2.04 6.19
C VAL A 25 -8.89 1.07 5.82
N CYS A 26 -9.26 -0.18 5.56
CA CYS A 26 -8.39 -1.17 4.94
C CYS A 26 -8.96 -1.54 3.57
N VAL A 27 -8.09 -1.56 2.55
CA VAL A 27 -8.40 -2.02 1.19
C VAL A 27 -7.50 -3.20 0.87
N ALA A 28 -8.03 -4.40 0.99
CA ALA A 28 -7.30 -5.67 0.84
C ALA A 28 -7.88 -6.50 -0.32
N PRO A 29 -7.61 -6.13 -1.59
CA PRO A 29 -8.22 -6.76 -2.77
C PRO A 29 -7.84 -8.23 -2.96
N ALA A 30 -6.79 -8.75 -2.30
CA ALA A 30 -6.48 -10.17 -2.29
C ALA A 30 -7.50 -11.01 -1.52
N ASN A 31 -8.17 -10.41 -0.55
CA ASN A 31 -9.11 -11.13 0.30
C ASN A 31 -10.38 -11.47 -0.47
N THR A 32 -10.72 -12.77 -0.50
CA THR A 32 -11.95 -13.31 -1.11
C THR A 32 -12.99 -13.75 -0.08
N TYR A 33 -12.64 -13.67 1.20
CA TYR A 33 -13.46 -13.99 2.36
C TYR A 33 -13.46 -12.83 3.36
N ALA A 34 -14.47 -12.80 4.22
CA ALA A 34 -14.52 -11.82 5.30
C ALA A 34 -13.31 -11.97 6.24
N TRP A 35 -12.78 -10.85 6.67
CA TRP A 35 -11.67 -10.77 7.60
C TRP A 35 -12.13 -10.07 8.90
N PRO A 36 -12.75 -10.84 9.83
CA PRO A 36 -13.31 -10.27 11.07
C PRO A 36 -12.25 -9.68 12.00
N GLU A 37 -11.00 -10.09 11.86
CA GLU A 37 -9.89 -9.54 12.65
C GLU A 37 -9.57 -8.07 12.30
N GLY A 38 -10.10 -7.54 11.20
CA GLY A 38 -10.03 -6.11 10.87
C GLY A 38 -10.51 -5.20 11.99
N ASP A 39 -11.52 -5.63 12.74
CA ASP A 39 -12.02 -4.93 13.93
C ASP A 39 -10.94 -4.80 15.01
N TRP A 40 -10.14 -5.87 15.22
CA TRP A 40 -9.04 -5.84 16.18
C TRP A 40 -7.91 -4.90 15.74
N TYR A 41 -7.68 -4.80 14.42
CA TYR A 41 -6.73 -3.82 13.89
C TYR A 41 -7.21 -2.39 14.07
N GLY A 42 -8.50 -2.16 14.28
CA GLY A 42 -9.10 -0.85 14.47
C GLY A 42 -9.52 -0.19 13.16
N PHE A 43 -9.91 -0.97 12.15
CA PHE A 43 -10.50 -0.45 10.92
C PHE A 43 -12.00 -0.30 11.08
N ASP A 44 -12.52 0.89 10.76
CA ASP A 44 -13.96 1.16 10.69
C ASP A 44 -14.57 0.49 9.46
N THR A 45 -13.80 0.39 8.37
CA THR A 45 -14.24 -0.20 7.11
C THR A 45 -13.14 -1.08 6.52
N VAL A 46 -13.52 -2.27 6.07
CA VAL A 46 -12.66 -3.18 5.31
C VAL A 46 -13.27 -3.45 3.95
N TYR A 47 -12.55 -3.09 2.91
CA TYR A 47 -12.85 -3.43 1.53
C TYR A 47 -12.03 -4.62 1.07
N ASP A 48 -12.65 -5.52 0.35
CA ASP A 48 -12.01 -6.70 -0.24
C ASP A 48 -12.51 -6.93 -1.69
N SER A 49 -12.06 -8.00 -2.35
CA SER A 49 -12.42 -8.26 -3.76
C SER A 49 -13.93 -8.38 -4.00
N ARG A 50 -14.73 -8.63 -2.97
CA ARG A 50 -16.19 -8.84 -3.09
C ARG A 50 -16.98 -7.54 -3.08
N ASN A 51 -16.44 -6.46 -2.49
CA ASN A 51 -17.16 -5.21 -2.30
C ASN A 51 -16.48 -3.97 -2.91
N LEU A 52 -15.31 -4.13 -3.53
CA LEU A 52 -14.66 -3.07 -4.29
C LEU A 52 -15.35 -2.76 -5.62
N GLY A 53 -16.21 -3.68 -6.12
CA GLY A 53 -17.03 -3.46 -7.33
C GLY A 53 -16.26 -3.59 -8.65
N TYR A 54 -15.19 -4.39 -8.69
CA TYR A 54 -14.42 -4.63 -9.90
C TYR A 54 -15.18 -5.52 -10.88
N ALA A 55 -15.32 -5.06 -12.12
CA ALA A 55 -16.00 -5.78 -13.22
C ALA A 55 -15.05 -6.22 -14.35
N GLY A 56 -13.76 -5.93 -14.22
CA GLY A 56 -12.75 -6.26 -15.23
C GLY A 56 -12.22 -7.69 -15.11
N PRO A 57 -11.29 -8.08 -16.00
CA PRO A 57 -10.63 -9.39 -15.97
C PRO A 57 -9.61 -9.47 -14.84
N LYS A 58 -9.28 -10.69 -14.45
CA LYS A 58 -8.12 -10.95 -13.59
C LYS A 58 -6.83 -10.87 -14.40
N PHE A 59 -5.75 -10.48 -13.75
CA PHE A 59 -4.40 -10.51 -14.29
C PHE A 59 -3.59 -11.53 -13.50
N GLY A 60 -3.40 -12.72 -14.08
CA GLY A 60 -2.75 -13.83 -13.40
C GLY A 60 -3.46 -14.16 -12.09
N TRP A 61 -2.71 -14.13 -10.99
CA TRP A 61 -3.23 -14.39 -9.65
C TRP A 61 -4.02 -13.21 -9.07
N THR A 62 -3.72 -11.98 -9.49
CA THR A 62 -4.31 -10.77 -8.92
C THR A 62 -5.80 -10.66 -9.24
N THR A 63 -6.58 -10.25 -8.25
CA THR A 63 -8.04 -10.08 -8.39
C THR A 63 -8.40 -8.86 -9.22
N MET A 64 -7.58 -7.81 -9.15
CA MET A 64 -7.72 -6.54 -9.86
C MET A 64 -6.38 -5.80 -9.92
N PRO A 65 -6.17 -4.90 -10.89
CA PRO A 65 -4.98 -4.06 -10.99
C PRO A 65 -4.89 -3.04 -9.85
N ASP A 66 -3.66 -2.64 -9.47
CA ASP A 66 -3.42 -1.58 -8.48
C ASP A 66 -4.07 -0.26 -8.87
N GLN A 67 -4.06 0.09 -10.16
CA GLN A 67 -4.73 1.28 -10.67
C GLN A 67 -6.23 1.27 -10.35
N TYR A 68 -6.89 0.11 -10.47
CA TYR A 68 -8.29 -0.01 -10.07
C TYR A 68 -8.47 0.07 -8.56
N THR A 69 -7.60 -0.56 -7.78
CA THR A 69 -7.65 -0.50 -6.31
C THR A 69 -7.63 0.95 -5.82
N LEU A 70 -6.73 1.75 -6.37
CA LEU A 70 -6.63 3.18 -6.06
C LEU A 70 -7.86 3.98 -6.56
N THR A 71 -8.39 3.66 -7.75
CA THR A 71 -9.64 4.26 -8.27
C THR A 71 -10.83 3.94 -7.36
N ALA A 72 -10.93 2.70 -6.88
CA ALA A 72 -12.00 2.30 -5.96
C ALA A 72 -11.88 3.02 -4.61
N PHE A 73 -10.66 3.13 -4.08
CA PHE A 73 -10.40 3.89 -2.85
C PHE A 73 -10.80 5.37 -3.00
N GLU A 74 -10.43 6.02 -4.11
CA GLU A 74 -10.84 7.39 -4.41
C GLU A 74 -12.36 7.53 -4.40
N ARG A 75 -13.05 6.67 -5.14
CA ARG A 75 -14.52 6.72 -5.28
C ARG A 75 -15.25 6.47 -3.97
N LEU A 76 -14.79 5.49 -3.18
CA LEU A 76 -15.50 5.00 -2.00
C LEU A 76 -15.20 5.83 -0.76
N GLU A 77 -14.00 6.39 -0.64
CA GLU A 77 -13.51 7.01 0.58
C GLU A 77 -12.82 8.35 0.34
N HIS A 78 -11.67 8.39 -0.34
CA HIS A 78 -10.81 9.56 -0.37
C HIS A 78 -11.45 10.75 -1.07
N GLY A 79 -12.16 10.57 -2.19
CA GLY A 79 -12.82 11.62 -2.97
C GLY A 79 -14.16 12.11 -2.40
N ARG A 80 -14.63 11.59 -1.27
CA ARG A 80 -15.89 12.03 -0.67
C ARG A 80 -15.75 13.45 -0.09
N ALA A 81 -16.67 14.32 -0.46
CA ALA A 81 -16.64 15.72 -0.03
C ALA A 81 -16.98 15.92 1.47
N ASP A 82 -17.67 14.94 2.07
CA ASP A 82 -18.16 15.01 3.47
C ASP A 82 -17.27 14.23 4.45
N ARG A 83 -16.11 13.73 4.00
CA ARG A 83 -15.21 12.96 4.86
C ARG A 83 -14.41 13.85 5.82
N GLY A 84 -14.16 13.32 7.02
CA GLY A 84 -13.14 13.80 7.93
C GLY A 84 -11.73 13.35 7.53
N PRO A 85 -10.74 13.49 8.42
CA PRO A 85 -9.41 12.92 8.22
C PRO A 85 -9.52 11.39 8.11
N ILE A 86 -8.72 10.81 7.21
CA ILE A 86 -8.73 9.37 6.92
C ILE A 86 -7.32 8.77 7.06
N MET A 87 -7.23 7.63 7.72
CA MET A 87 -6.08 6.74 7.68
C MET A 87 -6.47 5.51 6.86
N ALA A 88 -5.75 5.25 5.79
CA ALA A 88 -6.03 4.11 4.93
C ALA A 88 -4.80 3.21 4.80
N GLU A 89 -5.03 1.91 4.88
CA GLU A 89 -4.08 0.86 4.49
C GLU A 89 -4.57 0.24 3.19
N LEU A 90 -3.71 0.24 2.16
CA LEU A 90 -4.05 -0.28 0.84
C LEU A 90 -3.02 -1.35 0.45
N ASP A 91 -3.49 -2.57 0.25
CA ASP A 91 -2.68 -3.67 -0.28
C ASP A 91 -2.66 -3.60 -1.80
N LEU A 92 -1.53 -3.23 -2.39
CA LEU A 92 -1.34 -3.23 -3.83
C LEU A 92 -0.81 -4.61 -4.26
N LEU A 93 -1.48 -5.24 -5.24
CA LEU A 93 -1.25 -6.64 -5.57
C LEU A 93 -0.43 -6.89 -6.82
N SER A 94 -0.28 -5.89 -7.70
CA SER A 94 0.27 -6.12 -9.05
C SER A 94 1.75 -6.51 -9.02
N SER A 95 2.44 -6.28 -7.91
CA SER A 95 3.82 -6.72 -7.68
C SER A 95 3.95 -8.11 -7.04
N HIS A 96 2.82 -8.80 -6.75
CA HIS A 96 2.84 -10.14 -6.17
C HIS A 96 3.18 -11.22 -7.20
N PHE A 97 3.96 -12.22 -6.79
CA PHE A 97 4.27 -13.42 -7.61
C PHE A 97 3.00 -14.26 -7.90
N PRO A 98 2.87 -14.89 -9.09
CA PRO A 98 3.77 -14.87 -10.24
C PRO A 98 3.61 -13.59 -11.09
N TRP A 99 4.71 -13.10 -11.66
CA TRP A 99 4.72 -11.90 -12.51
C TRP A 99 4.50 -12.27 -13.98
N ASP A 100 3.48 -13.07 -14.25
CA ASP A 100 3.15 -13.60 -15.58
C ASP A 100 2.11 -12.76 -16.33
N SER A 101 1.49 -11.81 -15.63
CA SER A 101 0.49 -10.93 -16.20
C SER A 101 0.50 -9.58 -15.45
N ILE A 102 1.01 -8.55 -16.10
CA ILE A 102 1.06 -7.18 -15.56
C ILE A 102 0.20 -6.31 -16.49
N PRO A 103 -0.85 -5.62 -15.98
CA PRO A 103 -1.66 -4.76 -16.83
C PRO A 103 -0.89 -3.53 -17.29
N GLU A 104 -1.31 -2.92 -18.39
CA GLU A 104 -0.86 -1.59 -18.76
C GLU A 104 -1.62 -0.53 -17.96
N MET A 105 -0.97 0.61 -17.70
CA MET A 105 -1.67 1.79 -17.20
C MET A 105 -2.59 2.33 -18.30
N ILE A 106 -3.83 2.65 -17.94
CA ILE A 106 -4.79 3.33 -18.81
C ILE A 106 -5.07 4.73 -18.30
N ASP A 107 -5.81 5.53 -19.10
CA ASP A 107 -6.28 6.82 -18.62
C ASP A 107 -7.13 6.66 -17.35
N TRP A 108 -6.86 7.46 -16.33
CA TRP A 108 -7.57 7.40 -15.04
C TRP A 108 -9.08 7.61 -15.18
N ASP A 109 -9.51 8.47 -16.12
CA ASP A 109 -10.94 8.72 -16.38
C ASP A 109 -11.62 7.56 -17.09
N ALA A 110 -10.85 6.67 -17.71
CA ALA A 110 -11.34 5.47 -18.38
C ALA A 110 -11.47 4.25 -17.47
N VAL A 111 -10.85 4.26 -16.27
CA VAL A 111 -10.82 3.07 -15.38
C VAL A 111 -12.23 2.62 -14.99
N GLY A 112 -13.10 3.54 -14.61
CA GLY A 112 -14.50 3.26 -14.27
C GLY A 112 -14.66 2.14 -13.23
N ASP A 113 -15.43 1.11 -13.60
CA ASP A 113 -15.60 -0.12 -12.81
C ASP A 113 -14.56 -1.21 -13.12
N GLY A 114 -13.58 -0.90 -13.94
CA GLY A 114 -12.53 -1.83 -14.38
C GLY A 114 -12.86 -2.59 -15.67
N ALA A 115 -14.04 -2.42 -16.25
CA ALA A 115 -14.40 -3.07 -17.52
C ALA A 115 -13.47 -2.62 -18.66
N ALA A 116 -12.87 -1.43 -18.58
CA ALA A 116 -11.91 -0.92 -19.56
C ALA A 116 -10.64 -1.77 -19.68
N PHE A 117 -10.32 -2.58 -18.67
CA PHE A 117 -9.22 -3.54 -18.76
C PHE A 117 -9.57 -4.80 -19.56
N ALA A 118 -10.85 -4.99 -19.93
CA ALA A 118 -11.27 -6.09 -20.79
C ALA A 118 -10.69 -5.92 -22.20
N GLY A 119 -10.07 -6.98 -22.72
CA GLY A 119 -9.42 -6.95 -24.04
C GLY A 119 -7.96 -6.51 -24.02
N MET A 120 -7.42 -6.11 -22.87
CA MET A 120 -5.98 -6.05 -22.69
C MET A 120 -5.41 -7.47 -22.79
N PRO A 121 -4.23 -7.65 -23.39
CA PRO A 121 -3.58 -8.95 -23.38
C PRO A 121 -3.37 -9.40 -21.93
N GLU A 122 -3.72 -10.64 -21.62
CA GLU A 122 -3.45 -11.24 -20.31
C GLU A 122 -1.96 -11.22 -19.98
N ARG A 123 -1.12 -11.07 -20.98
CA ARG A 123 0.32 -10.97 -20.90
C ARG A 123 0.76 -9.77 -21.74
N VAL A 124 1.09 -8.68 -21.12
CA VAL A 124 1.93 -7.64 -21.73
C VAL A 124 3.35 -8.21 -21.72
N ASP A 125 4.07 -8.23 -22.83
CA ASP A 125 5.44 -8.71 -23.04
C ASP A 125 6.31 -8.80 -21.74
N VAL A 126 5.81 -9.56 -20.77
CA VAL A 126 6.49 -9.75 -19.49
C VAL A 126 7.74 -10.57 -19.76
N PRO A 127 8.91 -10.07 -19.38
CA PRO A 127 10.16 -10.77 -19.59
C PRO A 127 10.15 -12.18 -18.97
N ASP A 128 10.75 -13.15 -19.64
CA ASP A 128 10.92 -14.51 -19.09
C ASP A 128 11.92 -14.53 -17.91
N GLU A 129 12.82 -13.54 -17.84
CA GLU A 129 13.77 -13.40 -16.73
C GLU A 129 13.02 -12.89 -15.47
N PRO A 130 13.01 -13.64 -14.37
CA PRO A 130 12.19 -13.29 -13.17
C PRO A 130 12.52 -11.92 -12.57
N ARG A 131 13.78 -11.48 -12.65
CA ARG A 131 14.18 -10.17 -12.11
C ARG A 131 13.60 -9.02 -12.92
N ASP A 132 13.56 -9.17 -14.25
CA ASP A 132 13.00 -8.16 -15.14
C ASP A 132 11.48 -8.12 -15.03
N ALA A 133 10.83 -9.28 -14.93
CA ALA A 133 9.39 -9.38 -14.67
C ALA A 133 9.01 -8.74 -13.32
N TYR A 134 9.77 -9.02 -12.26
CA TYR A 134 9.59 -8.37 -10.96
C TYR A 134 9.80 -6.87 -11.04
N ARG A 135 10.87 -6.40 -11.69
CA ARG A 135 11.12 -4.95 -11.87
C ARG A 135 9.94 -4.28 -12.56
N MET A 136 9.42 -4.87 -13.64
CA MET A 136 8.27 -4.35 -14.37
C MET A 136 7.02 -4.27 -13.50
N SER A 137 6.79 -5.26 -12.63
CA SER A 137 5.66 -5.26 -11.70
C SER A 137 5.76 -4.16 -10.64
N ILE A 138 6.95 -3.90 -10.10
CA ILE A 138 7.21 -2.79 -9.16
C ILE A 138 7.05 -1.44 -9.87
N GLU A 139 7.58 -1.30 -11.09
CA GLU A 139 7.42 -0.09 -11.90
C GLU A 139 5.93 0.23 -12.13
N TYR A 140 5.11 -0.80 -12.41
CA TYR A 140 3.66 -0.63 -12.54
C TYR A 140 3.03 -0.15 -11.24
N SER A 141 3.27 -0.83 -10.11
CA SER A 141 2.68 -0.47 -8.80
C SER A 141 3.07 0.94 -8.37
N LEU A 142 4.34 1.31 -8.52
CA LEU A 142 4.81 2.66 -8.20
C LEU A 142 4.26 3.71 -9.16
N THR A 143 4.14 3.40 -10.45
CA THR A 143 3.52 4.31 -11.43
C THR A 143 2.05 4.56 -11.09
N ALA A 144 1.30 3.51 -10.75
CA ALA A 144 -0.08 3.65 -10.30
C ALA A 144 -0.16 4.52 -9.04
N LEU A 145 0.67 4.27 -8.03
CA LEU A 145 0.68 5.04 -6.79
C LEU A 145 1.03 6.51 -7.04
N PHE A 146 2.12 6.80 -7.75
CA PHE A 146 2.59 8.18 -7.92
C PHE A 146 1.67 9.00 -8.83
N THR A 147 1.17 8.42 -9.92
CA THR A 147 0.21 9.14 -10.78
C THR A 147 -1.15 9.36 -10.09
N TYR A 148 -1.56 8.44 -9.18
CA TYR A 148 -2.68 8.67 -8.28
C TYR A 148 -2.42 9.88 -7.37
N LEU A 149 -1.24 9.95 -6.73
CA LEU A 149 -0.88 11.05 -5.84
C LEU A 149 -0.75 12.39 -6.58
N GLU A 150 -0.23 12.39 -7.81
CA GLU A 150 -0.19 13.59 -8.65
C GLU A 150 -1.60 14.13 -8.93
N ARG A 151 -2.57 13.23 -9.11
CA ARG A 151 -3.95 13.58 -9.46
C ARG A 151 -4.80 13.97 -8.24
N HIS A 152 -4.66 13.26 -7.14
CA HIS A 152 -5.57 13.31 -6.00
C HIS A 152 -4.90 13.76 -4.69
N GLY A 153 -3.57 13.73 -4.62
CA GLY A 153 -2.84 14.14 -3.43
C GLY A 153 -2.94 15.63 -3.16
N THR A 154 -3.20 15.98 -1.91
CA THR A 154 -3.24 17.36 -1.40
C THR A 154 -2.00 17.68 -0.58
N ASP A 155 -1.89 18.91 -0.08
CA ASP A 155 -0.79 19.29 0.81
C ASP A 155 -0.85 18.56 2.17
N ASP A 156 -2.04 18.11 2.57
CA ASP A 156 -2.26 17.33 3.79
C ASP A 156 -2.06 15.81 3.60
N THR A 157 -1.71 15.36 2.37
CA THR A 157 -1.52 13.94 2.09
C THR A 157 -0.14 13.49 2.53
N VAL A 158 -0.11 12.47 3.41
CA VAL A 158 1.11 11.76 3.80
C VAL A 158 0.96 10.31 3.36
N VAL A 159 1.94 9.80 2.63
CA VAL A 159 1.97 8.41 2.18
C VAL A 159 3.17 7.70 2.76
N ILE A 160 2.93 6.52 3.31
CA ILE A 160 3.97 5.59 3.72
C ILE A 160 3.79 4.35 2.85
N TYR A 161 4.82 3.97 2.11
CA TYR A 161 4.78 2.73 1.35
C TYR A 161 6.01 1.89 1.60
N LEU A 162 5.83 0.57 1.53
CA LEU A 162 6.86 -0.43 1.79
C LEU A 162 6.51 -1.74 1.07
N GLY A 163 7.51 -2.61 0.92
CA GLY A 163 7.24 -4.03 0.66
C GLY A 163 6.88 -4.72 1.97
N ASP A 164 5.94 -5.64 1.94
CA ASP A 164 5.56 -6.46 3.09
C ASP A 164 6.59 -7.56 3.38
N HIS A 165 7.28 -8.04 2.34
CA HIS A 165 8.38 -9.01 2.39
C HIS A 165 9.21 -8.98 1.11
N GLN A 166 10.27 -9.78 1.05
CA GLN A 166 11.11 -9.95 -0.14
C GLN A 166 10.37 -10.72 -1.23
N PRO A 167 10.69 -10.48 -2.51
CA PRO A 167 10.21 -11.31 -3.59
C PRO A 167 10.78 -12.74 -3.52
N ALA A 168 10.29 -13.61 -4.41
CA ALA A 168 10.74 -14.99 -4.52
C ALA A 168 12.26 -15.12 -4.63
N THR A 169 12.83 -16.21 -4.12
CA THR A 169 14.28 -16.48 -4.12
C THR A 169 14.91 -16.52 -5.50
N THR A 170 14.12 -16.71 -6.55
CA THR A 170 14.55 -16.57 -7.96
C THR A 170 15.00 -15.15 -8.29
N VAL A 171 14.51 -14.15 -7.56
CA VAL A 171 14.91 -12.74 -7.69
C VAL A 171 16.02 -12.38 -6.72
N THR A 172 15.85 -12.72 -5.45
CA THR A 172 16.74 -12.29 -4.37
C THR A 172 17.97 -13.17 -4.16
N GLY A 173 17.89 -14.44 -4.53
CA GLY A 173 18.82 -15.48 -4.08
C GLY A 173 18.43 -16.06 -2.71
N PRO A 174 19.12 -17.17 -2.31
CA PRO A 174 18.74 -17.93 -1.11
C PRO A 174 19.07 -17.24 0.23
N ASP A 175 20.07 -16.35 0.22
CA ASP A 175 20.60 -15.70 1.44
C ASP A 175 20.23 -14.22 1.53
N ALA A 176 19.10 -13.81 0.93
CA ALA A 176 18.66 -12.43 0.98
C ALA A 176 18.27 -12.00 2.41
N SER A 177 18.57 -10.75 2.74
CA SER A 177 18.03 -10.11 3.95
C SER A 177 16.50 -10.12 3.95
N HIS A 178 15.89 -10.09 5.12
CA HIS A 178 14.46 -9.87 5.29
C HIS A 178 14.08 -8.39 5.42
N ASP A 179 15.04 -7.50 5.27
CA ASP A 179 14.82 -6.06 5.34
C ASP A 179 14.04 -5.57 4.11
N VAL A 180 13.13 -4.64 4.32
CA VAL A 180 12.37 -3.98 3.27
C VAL A 180 12.56 -2.46 3.34
N PRO A 181 12.61 -1.75 2.20
CA PRO A 181 12.63 -0.30 2.22
C PRO A 181 11.28 0.23 2.69
N VAL A 182 11.32 1.28 3.52
CA VAL A 182 10.13 2.03 3.94
C VAL A 182 10.33 3.47 3.51
N THR A 183 9.36 4.03 2.82
CA THR A 183 9.41 5.41 2.30
C THR A 183 8.25 6.23 2.82
N ILE A 184 8.51 7.47 3.23
CA ILE A 184 7.50 8.48 3.59
C ILE A 184 7.52 9.57 2.52
N VAL A 185 6.36 9.91 1.98
CA VAL A 185 6.17 10.99 1.02
C VAL A 185 5.18 12.00 1.60
N ALA A 186 5.57 13.26 1.63
CA ALA A 186 4.72 14.37 2.02
C ALA A 186 5.11 15.63 1.23
N LYS A 187 4.14 16.49 0.93
CA LYS A 187 4.39 17.82 0.35
C LYS A 187 4.77 18.83 1.43
N ASP A 188 4.19 18.73 2.63
CA ASP A 188 4.53 19.58 3.76
C ASP A 188 5.88 19.15 4.36
N PRO A 189 6.93 19.99 4.26
CA PRO A 189 8.25 19.67 4.82
C PRO A 189 8.21 19.47 6.35
N ALA A 190 7.26 20.08 7.06
CA ALA A 190 7.13 19.91 8.50
C ALA A 190 6.82 18.46 8.91
N VAL A 191 6.29 17.65 7.99
CA VAL A 191 6.11 16.21 8.21
C VAL A 191 7.46 15.50 8.24
N LEU A 192 8.36 15.83 7.31
CA LEU A 192 9.67 15.19 7.19
C LEU A 192 10.64 15.70 8.27
N ASP A 193 10.56 16.99 8.63
CA ASP A 193 11.38 17.58 9.72
C ASP A 193 11.22 16.83 11.05
N ARG A 194 10.03 16.26 11.31
CA ARG A 194 9.77 15.47 12.52
C ARG A 194 10.57 14.17 12.62
N ILE A 195 11.08 13.70 11.50
CA ILE A 195 11.83 12.44 11.40
C ILE A 195 13.30 12.63 11.05
N ASP A 196 13.84 13.85 11.06
CA ASP A 196 15.26 14.11 10.79
C ASP A 196 16.20 13.21 11.61
N ALA A 197 15.85 12.97 12.88
CA ALA A 197 16.61 12.09 13.76
C ALA A 197 16.58 10.60 13.34
N TRP A 198 15.76 10.23 12.37
CA TRP A 198 15.66 8.84 11.89
C TRP A 198 16.80 8.46 10.96
N GLN A 199 17.56 9.44 10.47
CA GLN A 199 18.69 9.23 9.56
C GLN A 199 18.29 8.53 8.25
N TRP A 200 17.09 8.83 7.78
CA TRP A 200 16.62 8.36 6.48
C TRP A 200 17.21 9.21 5.37
N THR A 201 17.26 8.68 4.18
CA THR A 201 17.84 9.34 3.01
C THR A 201 16.77 9.67 1.99
N ASP A 202 17.00 10.73 1.22
CA ASP A 202 16.11 11.13 0.14
C ASP A 202 16.05 10.08 -0.96
N GLY A 203 14.87 9.94 -1.58
CA GLY A 203 14.62 9.09 -2.73
C GLY A 203 14.16 7.68 -2.40
N LEU A 204 14.04 6.86 -3.44
CA LEU A 204 13.44 5.51 -3.33
C LEU A 204 14.39 4.45 -2.78
N LYS A 205 15.69 4.68 -2.87
CA LYS A 205 16.70 3.69 -2.48
C LYS A 205 17.39 4.12 -1.20
N PRO A 206 17.24 3.36 -0.11
CA PRO A 206 17.97 3.63 1.13
C PRO A 206 19.49 3.64 0.90
N ALA A 207 20.20 4.51 1.63
CA ALA A 207 21.65 4.48 1.63
C ALA A 207 22.20 3.14 2.17
N PRO A 208 23.42 2.73 1.79
CA PRO A 208 23.99 1.46 2.28
C PRO A 208 24.14 1.36 3.80
N ASP A 209 24.21 2.51 4.49
CA ASP A 209 24.31 2.66 5.93
C ASP A 209 23.00 3.11 6.58
N ALA A 210 21.89 3.06 5.84
CA ALA A 210 20.57 3.39 6.39
C ALA A 210 20.24 2.50 7.60
N PRO A 211 19.59 3.04 8.63
CA PRO A 211 19.25 2.27 9.82
C PRO A 211 18.23 1.17 9.51
N VAL A 212 18.50 -0.03 10.02
CA VAL A 212 17.58 -1.17 9.94
C VAL A 212 16.88 -1.33 11.29
N TRP A 213 15.55 -1.33 11.27
CA TRP A 213 14.74 -1.44 12.47
C TRP A 213 13.87 -2.70 12.46
N PRO A 214 13.64 -3.31 13.64
CA PRO A 214 12.56 -4.27 13.78
C PRO A 214 11.23 -3.62 13.39
N MET A 215 10.46 -4.26 12.50
CA MET A 215 9.21 -3.69 11.98
C MET A 215 8.22 -3.32 13.11
N GLU A 216 8.17 -4.10 14.18
CA GLU A 216 7.33 -3.82 15.35
C GLU A 216 7.67 -2.52 16.07
N SER A 217 8.86 -1.95 15.85
CA SER A 217 9.25 -0.66 16.44
C SER A 217 8.70 0.54 15.69
N PHE A 218 8.25 0.35 14.45
CA PHE A 218 7.78 1.45 13.59
C PHE A 218 6.61 2.21 14.20
N ARG A 219 5.59 1.49 14.71
CA ARG A 219 4.44 2.12 15.36
C ARG A 219 4.85 3.09 16.48
N ASP A 220 5.71 2.64 17.39
CA ASP A 220 6.09 3.45 18.55
C ASP A 220 6.93 4.66 18.13
N ARG A 221 7.81 4.49 17.14
CA ARG A 221 8.57 5.60 16.54
C ARG A 221 7.65 6.60 15.87
N PHE A 222 6.68 6.11 15.07
CA PHE A 222 5.71 6.96 14.39
C PHE A 222 4.87 7.78 15.39
N LEU A 223 4.33 7.13 16.42
CA LEU A 223 3.55 7.81 17.46
C LEU A 223 4.41 8.79 18.28
N THR A 224 5.70 8.53 18.44
CA THR A 224 6.61 9.47 19.08
C THR A 224 6.84 10.71 18.22
N ALA A 225 7.01 10.54 16.89
CA ALA A 225 7.26 11.64 15.98
C ALA A 225 6.01 12.49 15.70
N TYR A 226 4.85 11.86 15.55
CA TYR A 226 3.63 12.50 15.07
C TYR A 226 2.49 12.58 16.10
N GLY A 227 2.65 11.96 17.25
CA GLY A 227 1.67 12.03 18.32
C GLY A 227 1.61 13.41 19.00
N PRO A 228 0.58 13.66 19.83
CA PRO A 228 0.34 14.97 20.44
C PRO A 228 1.46 15.47 21.35
N ASN A 229 2.36 14.59 21.78
CA ASN A 229 3.53 14.92 22.60
C ASN A 229 4.85 14.85 21.80
N GLY A 230 4.77 14.68 20.49
CA GLY A 230 5.92 14.70 19.60
C GLY A 230 6.43 16.12 19.47
N SER A 231 7.57 16.40 20.10
CA SER A 231 8.32 17.66 20.00
C SER A 231 9.54 17.48 19.14
#